data_26e05623e7ae2da1664c26da0143c647
#
_entry.id   26e05623e7ae2da1664c26da0143c647
#
_cell.length_a   1.000
_cell.length_b   1.000
_cell.length_c   1.000
_cell.angle_alpha   90.00
_cell.angle_beta   90.00
_cell.angle_gamma   90.00
#
_symmetry.space_group_name_H-M   'P 1'
#
loop_
_entity.id
_entity.type
_entity.pdbx_description
1 polymer ?
#
loop_
_entity_poly.entity_id
_entity_poly.type
_entity_poly.pdbx_seq_one_letter_code
_entity_poly.pdbx_strand_id
1 'polypeptide(L)'
;MCLRPFVAAAILVVTCTACAEQQEASYADVAAAERAGAIQRGWVPDWLPRSAHDLREVHNLDTNQSMLTFRYDPSDQLSVPNHCSQVRPSEVRDVPFSVSWWPRDVPPGNFVTHSYAFFSCGTGHAFLALSARQGEAFFWSR
;
A
#
# COMPACT_ATOMS: atom_id res chain seq x y z
N MET A 1 -14.69 -58.80 39.15
CA MET A 1 -15.39 -57.80 38.32
C MET A 1 -14.55 -56.54 38.37
N CYS A 2 -13.57 -56.40 37.40
CA CYS A 2 -12.59 -55.32 37.39
C CYS A 2 -13.06 -54.21 36.45
N LEU A 3 -13.40 -53.01 36.98
CA LEU A 3 -13.63 -51.82 36.22
C LEU A 3 -12.27 -51.26 35.73
N ARG A 4 -12.13 -51.15 34.42
CA ARG A 4 -11.01 -50.43 33.79
C ARG A 4 -11.37 -48.94 33.64
N PRO A 5 -10.54 -47.99 34.04
CA PRO A 5 -10.78 -46.59 33.75
C PRO A 5 -10.38 -46.27 32.30
N PHE A 6 -11.29 -45.70 31.55
CA PHE A 6 -10.99 -45.09 30.25
C PHE A 6 -10.30 -43.73 30.48
N VAL A 7 -9.05 -43.66 30.09
CA VAL A 7 -8.32 -42.38 30.03
C VAL A 7 -8.65 -41.72 28.67
N ALA A 8 -9.46 -40.69 28.74
CA ALA A 8 -9.74 -39.84 27.58
C ALA A 8 -8.53 -38.92 27.35
N ALA A 9 -7.76 -39.18 26.30
CA ALA A 9 -6.70 -38.26 25.85
C ALA A 9 -7.33 -37.06 25.16
N ALA A 10 -7.27 -35.90 25.82
CA ALA A 10 -7.65 -34.62 25.22
C ALA A 10 -6.54 -34.22 24.23
N ILE A 11 -6.84 -34.24 22.94
CA ILE A 11 -5.97 -33.72 21.88
C ILE A 11 -6.12 -32.21 21.89
N LEU A 12 -5.08 -31.50 22.37
CA LEU A 12 -4.96 -30.05 22.30
C LEU A 12 -4.60 -29.65 20.86
N VAL A 13 -5.59 -29.24 20.08
CA VAL A 13 -5.36 -28.67 18.73
C VAL A 13 -4.82 -27.28 18.93
N VAL A 14 -3.50 -27.09 18.80
CA VAL A 14 -2.86 -25.80 18.71
C VAL A 14 -3.11 -25.28 17.30
N THR A 15 -4.09 -24.41 17.15
CA THR A 15 -4.28 -23.64 15.93
C THR A 15 -3.18 -22.58 15.87
N CYS A 16 -2.12 -22.83 15.09
CA CYS A 16 -1.20 -21.77 14.69
C CYS A 16 -1.98 -20.76 13.84
N THR A 17 -2.36 -19.62 14.44
CA THR A 17 -2.75 -18.44 13.68
C THR A 17 -1.51 -17.99 12.94
N ALA A 18 -1.43 -18.29 11.63
CA ALA A 18 -0.43 -17.69 10.77
C ALA A 18 -0.52 -16.18 10.95
N CYS A 19 0.54 -15.55 11.45
CA CYS A 19 0.65 -14.10 11.46
C CYS A 19 0.51 -13.64 10.02
N ALA A 20 -0.51 -12.84 9.72
CA ALA A 20 -0.66 -12.25 8.40
C ALA A 20 0.51 -11.28 8.23
N GLU A 21 1.44 -11.59 7.34
CA GLU A 21 2.59 -10.76 7.00
C GLU A 21 2.16 -9.43 6.36
N GLN A 22 0.99 -9.42 5.72
CA GLN A 22 0.38 -8.24 5.12
C GLN A 22 -0.58 -7.58 6.10
N GLN A 23 -0.42 -6.28 6.25
CA GLN A 23 -1.31 -5.43 7.06
C GLN A 23 -1.87 -4.31 6.20
N GLU A 24 -3.17 -4.08 6.35
CA GLU A 24 -3.88 -2.96 5.70
C GLU A 24 -4.30 -1.93 6.73
N ALA A 25 -4.19 -0.66 6.39
CA ALA A 25 -4.70 0.43 7.20
C ALA A 25 -5.31 1.55 6.34
N SER A 26 -6.17 2.34 6.97
CA SER A 26 -6.79 3.51 6.34
C SER A 26 -6.72 4.70 7.28
N TYR A 27 -6.46 5.88 6.72
CA TYR A 27 -6.35 7.12 7.47
C TYR A 27 -7.19 8.19 6.79
N ALA A 28 -7.92 8.97 7.59
CA ALA A 28 -8.76 10.04 7.05
C ALA A 28 -7.91 11.12 6.34
N ASP A 29 -6.74 11.42 6.90
CA ASP A 29 -5.82 12.46 6.42
C ASP A 29 -4.37 12.15 6.84
N VAL A 30 -3.44 13.01 6.42
CA VAL A 30 -2.01 12.90 6.76
C VAL A 30 -1.80 12.95 8.27
N ALA A 31 -2.53 13.82 8.98
CA ALA A 31 -2.39 13.96 10.43
C ALA A 31 -2.83 12.68 11.17
N ALA A 32 -3.84 11.97 10.66
CA ALA A 32 -4.25 10.68 11.20
C ALA A 32 -3.17 9.61 10.98
N ALA A 33 -2.56 9.56 9.80
CA ALA A 33 -1.45 8.66 9.49
C ALA A 33 -0.21 8.94 10.38
N GLU A 34 0.08 10.22 10.63
CA GLU A 34 1.17 10.64 11.51
C GLU A 34 0.92 10.22 12.97
N ARG A 35 -0.28 10.48 13.50
CA ARG A 35 -0.65 10.04 14.87
C ARG A 35 -0.59 8.52 15.03
N ALA A 36 -0.92 7.78 13.99
CA ALA A 36 -0.81 6.32 13.97
C ALA A 36 0.65 5.83 13.83
N GLY A 37 1.60 6.72 13.60
CA GLY A 37 3.01 6.38 13.41
C GLY A 37 3.32 5.75 12.04
N ALA A 38 2.41 5.83 11.06
CA ALA A 38 2.60 5.22 9.75
C ALA A 38 3.70 5.92 8.94
N ILE A 39 3.82 7.25 9.09
CA ILE A 39 4.89 8.03 8.44
C ILE A 39 6.24 7.70 9.05
N GLN A 40 6.35 7.65 10.37
CA GLN A 40 7.60 7.33 11.07
C GLN A 40 8.12 5.92 10.76
N ARG A 41 7.20 4.98 10.47
CA ARG A 41 7.54 3.61 10.06
C ARG A 41 7.83 3.48 8.55
N GLY A 42 7.60 4.55 7.77
CA GLY A 42 7.82 4.55 6.33
C GLY A 42 6.74 3.84 5.51
N TRP A 43 5.60 3.48 6.11
CA TRP A 43 4.46 2.89 5.39
C TRP A 43 3.69 3.92 4.57
N VAL A 44 3.64 5.15 5.08
CA VAL A 44 3.12 6.33 4.38
C VAL A 44 4.29 7.29 4.17
N PRO A 45 4.58 7.71 2.93
CA PRO A 45 5.65 8.67 2.65
C PRO A 45 5.42 10.02 3.32
N ASP A 46 6.49 10.74 3.65
CA ASP A 46 6.47 12.05 4.31
C ASP A 46 6.24 13.23 3.36
N TRP A 47 6.27 12.98 2.04
CA TRP A 47 6.10 14.00 0.99
C TRP A 47 4.65 14.23 0.55
N LEU A 48 3.67 13.63 1.21
CA LEU A 48 2.26 13.83 0.84
C LEU A 48 1.86 15.30 1.00
N PRO A 49 1.00 15.85 0.10
CA PRO A 49 0.48 17.20 0.24
C PRO A 49 -0.42 17.27 1.50
N ARG A 50 -0.50 18.43 2.11
CA ARG A 50 -1.32 18.62 3.32
C ARG A 50 -2.81 18.35 3.11
N SER A 51 -3.30 18.53 1.89
CA SER A 51 -4.67 18.22 1.49
C SER A 51 -4.93 16.73 1.27
N ALA A 52 -3.91 15.86 1.41
CA ALA A 52 -4.10 14.43 1.21
C ALA A 52 -5.07 13.84 2.23
N HIS A 53 -6.04 13.10 1.71
CA HIS A 53 -7.13 12.48 2.48
C HIS A 53 -7.50 11.13 1.86
N ASP A 54 -8.34 10.37 2.53
CA ASP A 54 -8.78 9.03 2.12
C ASP A 54 -7.58 8.10 1.82
N LEU A 55 -6.58 8.12 2.69
CA LEU A 55 -5.41 7.28 2.55
C LEU A 55 -5.76 5.82 2.81
N ARG A 56 -5.34 4.93 1.92
CA ARG A 56 -5.37 3.46 2.11
C ARG A 56 -4.01 2.90 1.81
N GLU A 57 -3.50 2.10 2.72
CA GLU A 57 -2.20 1.47 2.54
C GLU A 57 -2.24 -0.01 2.87
N VAL A 58 -1.36 -0.76 2.27
CA VAL A 58 -1.02 -2.13 2.61
C VAL A 58 0.49 -2.28 2.58
N HIS A 59 1.03 -2.95 3.56
CA HIS A 59 2.46 -3.25 3.63
C HIS A 59 2.71 -4.69 4.08
N ASN A 60 3.89 -5.19 3.74
CA ASN A 60 4.38 -6.47 4.21
C ASN A 60 5.54 -6.23 5.18
N LEU A 61 5.44 -6.81 6.38
CA LEU A 61 6.41 -6.61 7.46
C LEU A 61 7.77 -7.24 7.17
N ASP A 62 7.81 -8.31 6.38
CA ASP A 62 9.04 -9.06 6.12
C ASP A 62 9.80 -8.54 4.90
N THR A 63 9.08 -8.11 3.86
CA THR A 63 9.67 -7.69 2.60
C THR A 63 9.80 -6.18 2.46
N ASN A 64 9.18 -5.42 3.34
CA ASN A 64 9.10 -3.96 3.30
C ASN A 64 8.44 -3.40 2.02
N GLN A 65 7.69 -4.23 1.31
CA GLN A 65 6.89 -3.83 0.16
C GLN A 65 5.63 -3.12 0.63
N SER A 66 5.19 -2.12 -0.10
CA SER A 66 3.99 -1.36 0.26
C SER A 66 3.23 -0.86 -0.97
N MET A 67 1.94 -0.60 -0.77
CA MET A 67 1.07 0.12 -1.71
C MET A 67 0.27 1.15 -0.94
N LEU A 68 0.10 2.33 -1.53
CA LEU A 68 -0.65 3.44 -0.97
C LEU A 68 -1.48 4.11 -2.05
N THR A 69 -2.73 4.41 -1.77
CA THR A 69 -3.53 5.37 -2.54
C THR A 69 -3.99 6.49 -1.64
N PHE A 70 -4.13 7.66 -2.21
CA PHE A 70 -4.70 8.83 -1.55
C PHE A 70 -5.32 9.79 -2.54
N ARG A 71 -6.22 10.63 -2.05
CA ARG A 71 -6.76 11.78 -2.79
C ARG A 71 -6.17 13.06 -2.23
N TYR A 72 -6.15 14.11 -3.04
CA TYR A 72 -5.71 15.44 -2.63
C TYR A 72 -6.45 16.52 -3.41
N ASP A 73 -6.44 17.75 -2.92
CA ASP A 73 -7.02 18.87 -3.63
C ASP A 73 -6.19 19.16 -4.90
N PRO A 74 -6.78 19.12 -6.11
CA PRO A 74 -6.06 19.42 -7.36
C PRO A 74 -5.42 20.83 -7.41
N SER A 75 -5.89 21.75 -6.58
CA SER A 75 -5.28 23.09 -6.44
C SER A 75 -4.01 23.07 -5.59
N ASP A 76 -3.83 22.05 -4.75
CA ASP A 76 -2.64 21.81 -3.96
C ASP A 76 -1.66 20.99 -4.79
N GLN A 77 -0.79 21.66 -5.54
CA GLN A 77 0.15 20.98 -6.45
C GLN A 77 1.01 19.97 -5.69
N LEU A 78 0.81 18.69 -6.00
CA LEU A 78 1.67 17.64 -5.46
C LEU A 78 3.09 17.81 -6.03
N SER A 79 4.02 18.12 -5.15
CA SER A 79 5.44 18.15 -5.50
C SER A 79 5.96 16.73 -5.61
N VAL A 80 6.20 16.27 -6.84
CA VAL A 80 6.87 14.99 -7.06
C VAL A 80 8.26 15.06 -6.44
N PRO A 81 8.66 14.09 -5.59
CA PRO A 81 9.96 14.11 -4.95
C PRO A 81 11.12 14.18 -5.96
N ASN A 82 12.18 14.91 -5.63
CA ASN A 82 13.33 15.13 -6.52
C ASN A 82 14.06 13.83 -6.91
N HIS A 83 13.90 12.75 -6.15
CA HIS A 83 14.44 11.44 -6.46
C HIS A 83 13.55 10.60 -7.37
N CYS A 84 12.41 11.14 -7.83
CA CYS A 84 11.52 10.53 -8.80
C CYS A 84 11.71 11.16 -10.18
N SER A 85 11.75 10.33 -11.20
CA SER A 85 11.83 10.76 -12.60
C SER A 85 10.63 10.24 -13.37
N GLN A 86 10.08 11.06 -14.25
CA GLN A 86 8.97 10.64 -15.09
C GLN A 86 9.41 9.53 -16.05
N VAL A 87 8.59 8.49 -16.18
CA VAL A 87 8.84 7.33 -17.01
C VAL A 87 7.63 7.01 -17.89
N ARG A 88 7.86 6.20 -18.92
CA ARG A 88 6.77 5.68 -19.74
C ARG A 88 6.01 4.59 -18.98
N PRO A 89 4.72 4.38 -19.27
CA PRO A 89 3.93 3.29 -18.65
C PRO A 89 4.58 1.92 -18.77
N SER A 90 5.26 1.64 -19.89
CA SER A 90 5.96 0.38 -20.14
C SER A 90 7.18 0.12 -19.27
N GLU A 91 7.68 1.14 -18.57
CA GLU A 91 8.83 1.05 -17.67
C GLU A 91 8.41 0.81 -16.21
N VAL A 92 7.12 0.90 -15.95
CA VAL A 92 6.55 0.70 -14.62
C VAL A 92 6.39 -0.79 -14.33
N ARG A 93 6.72 -1.21 -13.12
CA ARG A 93 6.57 -2.60 -12.68
C ARG A 93 5.26 -2.83 -11.98
N ASP A 94 4.81 -4.10 -11.98
CA ASP A 94 3.60 -4.53 -11.31
C ASP A 94 3.62 -4.26 -9.81
N VAL A 95 2.44 -4.10 -9.24
CA VAL A 95 2.26 -3.96 -7.80
C VAL A 95 2.63 -5.24 -7.05
N PRO A 96 3.10 -5.14 -5.79
CA PRO A 96 3.51 -6.32 -5.02
C PRO A 96 2.33 -7.14 -4.50
N PHE A 97 1.13 -6.55 -4.35
CA PHE A 97 -0.03 -7.20 -3.75
C PHE A 97 -1.26 -7.07 -4.62
N SER A 98 -2.22 -7.97 -4.44
CA SER A 98 -3.57 -7.88 -5.00
C SER A 98 -4.53 -7.47 -3.88
N VAL A 99 -5.05 -6.25 -3.96
CA VAL A 99 -6.05 -5.71 -3.03
C VAL A 99 -7.27 -5.20 -3.77
N SER A 100 -8.44 -5.31 -3.16
CA SER A 100 -9.72 -5.02 -3.82
C SER A 100 -9.92 -3.54 -4.16
N TRP A 101 -9.26 -2.65 -3.44
CA TRP A 101 -9.37 -1.20 -3.62
C TRP A 101 -8.35 -0.61 -4.59
N TRP A 102 -7.42 -1.42 -5.14
CA TRP A 102 -6.49 -0.96 -6.17
C TRP A 102 -7.14 -1.07 -7.54
N PRO A 103 -7.11 -0.01 -8.35
CA PRO A 103 -7.69 -0.04 -9.68
C PRO A 103 -6.94 -1.01 -10.61
N ARG A 104 -7.68 -1.70 -11.46
CA ARG A 104 -7.13 -2.73 -12.36
C ARG A 104 -6.23 -2.16 -13.45
N ASP A 105 -6.38 -0.89 -13.74
CA ASP A 105 -5.66 -0.14 -14.77
C ASP A 105 -4.45 0.64 -14.24
N VAL A 106 -4.13 0.51 -12.93
CA VAL A 106 -2.94 1.10 -12.31
C VAL A 106 -2.18 0.03 -11.54
N PRO A 107 -0.96 -0.21 -11.88
CA PRO A 107 -0.35 -0.44 -13.15
C PRO A 107 -0.46 -1.88 -13.57
N PRO A 108 0.19 -2.18 -14.57
CA PRO A 108 0.09 -1.81 -15.94
C PRO A 108 -0.54 -2.95 -16.66
N GLY A 109 -1.68 -2.92 -16.99
CA GLY A 109 -2.10 -3.97 -17.85
C GLY A 109 -2.65 -3.44 -19.13
N ASN A 110 -3.60 -2.59 -19.12
CA ASN A 110 -4.19 -2.05 -20.32
C ASN A 110 -4.40 -0.56 -20.10
N PHE A 111 -3.32 0.22 -20.27
CA PHE A 111 -3.43 1.67 -20.26
C PHE A 111 -4.31 2.15 -21.37
N VAL A 112 -5.56 2.32 -21.08
CA VAL A 112 -6.47 3.11 -21.91
C VAL A 112 -6.57 4.54 -21.35
N THR A 113 -5.90 4.85 -20.24
CA THR A 113 -6.10 6.12 -19.58
C THR A 113 -4.90 7.04 -19.72
N HIS A 114 -5.03 8.01 -20.60
CA HIS A 114 -4.20 9.22 -20.67
C HIS A 114 -4.30 10.11 -19.40
N SER A 115 -4.76 9.54 -18.28
CA SER A 115 -5.10 10.29 -17.08
C SER A 115 -4.00 10.32 -16.04
N TYR A 116 -2.98 9.46 -16.16
CA TYR A 116 -1.90 9.35 -15.19
C TYR A 116 -0.53 9.66 -15.79
N ALA A 117 0.27 10.42 -15.05
CA ALA A 117 1.71 10.49 -15.25
C ALA A 117 2.38 9.48 -14.34
N PHE A 118 3.39 8.77 -14.85
CA PHE A 118 4.12 7.75 -14.11
C PHE A 118 5.53 8.19 -13.79
N PHE A 119 5.99 7.84 -12.60
CA PHE A 119 7.32 8.17 -12.10
C PHE A 119 7.97 6.92 -11.51
N SER A 120 9.27 6.78 -11.72
CA SER A 120 10.13 5.83 -11.01
C SER A 120 10.92 6.59 -9.96
N CYS A 121 10.93 6.10 -8.73
CA CYS A 121 11.53 6.76 -7.57
C CYS A 121 12.73 6.00 -7.03
N GLY A 122 13.77 6.72 -6.64
CA GLY A 122 14.98 6.14 -6.09
C GLY A 122 15.72 5.26 -7.09
N THR A 123 16.01 4.03 -6.71
CA THR A 123 16.75 3.06 -7.53
C THR A 123 15.86 2.22 -8.45
N GLY A 124 14.63 2.66 -8.72
CA GLY A 124 13.68 1.94 -9.58
C GLY A 124 12.92 0.82 -8.87
N HIS A 125 12.83 0.88 -7.54
CA HIS A 125 12.04 -0.05 -6.73
C HIS A 125 10.72 0.54 -6.25
N ALA A 126 10.52 1.85 -6.39
CA ALA A 126 9.27 2.50 -6.07
C ALA A 126 8.73 3.27 -7.28
N PHE A 127 7.40 3.33 -7.37
CA PHE A 127 6.70 3.96 -8.47
C PHE A 127 5.54 4.82 -7.95
N LEU A 128 5.24 5.87 -8.70
CA LEU A 128 4.13 6.78 -8.44
C LEU A 128 3.32 6.95 -9.73
N ALA A 129 2.01 6.76 -9.65
CA ALA A 129 1.06 7.15 -10.68
C ALA A 129 0.25 8.33 -10.16
N LEU A 130 0.22 9.42 -10.92
CA LEU A 130 -0.35 10.68 -10.49
C LEU A 130 -1.37 11.19 -11.51
N SER A 131 -2.62 11.39 -11.08
CA SER A 131 -3.64 12.10 -11.82
C SER A 131 -3.86 13.49 -11.22
N ALA A 132 -3.11 14.48 -11.67
CA ALA A 132 -3.23 15.86 -11.19
C ALA A 132 -4.64 16.43 -11.42
N ARG A 133 -5.30 16.03 -12.51
CA ARG A 133 -6.65 16.47 -12.84
C ARG A 133 -7.70 15.96 -11.87
N GLN A 134 -7.55 14.71 -11.41
CA GLN A 134 -8.49 14.07 -10.51
C GLN A 134 -8.12 14.25 -9.03
N GLY A 135 -6.91 14.73 -8.74
CA GLY A 135 -6.40 14.80 -7.38
C GLY A 135 -6.27 13.41 -6.75
N GLU A 136 -5.68 12.46 -7.50
CA GLU A 136 -5.55 11.08 -7.08
C GLU A 136 -4.13 10.56 -7.34
N ALA A 137 -3.60 9.83 -6.41
CA ALA A 137 -2.26 9.27 -6.49
C ALA A 137 -2.21 7.82 -6.01
N PHE A 138 -1.35 7.04 -6.64
CA PHE A 138 -1.02 5.67 -6.32
C PHE A 138 0.48 5.52 -6.20
N PHE A 139 0.94 5.07 -5.06
CA PHE A 139 2.36 4.83 -4.79
C PHE A 139 2.56 3.37 -4.38
N TRP A 140 3.60 2.73 -4.88
CA TRP A 140 3.96 1.37 -4.48
C TRP A 140 5.47 1.15 -4.53
N SER A 141 5.95 0.28 -3.66
CA SER A 141 7.35 -0.16 -3.59
C SER A 141 7.45 -1.68 -3.68
N ARG A 142 8.57 -2.15 -4.25
CA ARG A 142 8.84 -3.58 -4.42
C ARG A 142 10.16 -3.97 -3.79
#